data_9c9f20b5445a9bcd046df9355f11f343
#
_entry.id   9c9f20b5445a9bcd046df9355f11f343
#
_cell.length_a   1.000
_cell.length_b   1.000
_cell.length_c   1.000
_cell.angle_alpha   90.00
_cell.angle_beta   90.00
_cell.angle_gamma   90.00
#
_symmetry.space_group_name_H-M   'P 1'
#
loop_
_entity.id
_entity.type
_entity.pdbx_description
1 polymer ?
#
loop_
_entity_poly.entity_id
_entity_poly.type
_entity_poly.pdbx_seq_one_letter_code
_entity_poly.pdbx_strand_id
1 'polypeptide(L)'
;MRILVVSTVYNSTPPVGYGGIQRVVHSLTEALVRQGHEVILMAPPRSSCSGRTVHVPAYDPERPWSAVKGEGDLLSEEPLYEAMREFLDSERVDVIHDWSFQSLFVRRHPQHTPFVVSTCIPPGPGFERTNLVASGEAHARLIGGTTRHVHYGLPLRDWKFEIRKSEPPIHIAKIARFKAQHLAILASMRARRPLVVAGNVENERYFNFVVRPLLWLAPQVRYIGEIAGTQEALLRASALIQTPRWFDCFPLVVLEALASATPVIALAEGGLPEQVKHGVTGFLCHDVASLAEAMSRIGEIDPRACRADAQARFSDEAMARAYVELYQRALAGERW
;
A
#
# COMPACT_ATOMS: atom_id res chain seq x y z
N MET A 1 -15.58 -20.34 -4.58
CA MET A 1 -16.52 -19.20 -4.63
C MET A 1 -16.28 -18.46 -5.94
N ARG A 2 -17.35 -17.85 -6.45
CA ARG A 2 -17.31 -16.91 -7.56
C ARG A 2 -17.28 -15.48 -7.01
N ILE A 3 -16.15 -14.78 -7.18
CA ILE A 3 -15.85 -13.52 -6.49
C ILE A 3 -15.74 -12.40 -7.52
N LEU A 4 -16.53 -11.33 -7.35
CA LEU A 4 -16.35 -10.09 -8.10
C LEU A 4 -15.43 -9.16 -7.30
N VAL A 5 -14.23 -8.92 -7.80
CA VAL A 5 -13.29 -7.94 -7.25
C VAL A 5 -13.39 -6.66 -8.05
N VAL A 6 -13.79 -5.59 -7.40
CA VAL A 6 -13.95 -4.26 -8.01
C VAL A 6 -12.73 -3.42 -7.65
N SER A 7 -11.94 -3.03 -8.63
CA SER A 7 -10.76 -2.17 -8.42
C SER A 7 -11.14 -0.70 -8.34
N THR A 8 -10.16 0.14 -7.97
CA THR A 8 -10.33 1.60 -8.05
C THR A 8 -10.47 2.05 -9.51
N VAL A 9 -11.07 3.21 -9.72
CA VAL A 9 -11.25 3.81 -11.06
C VAL A 9 -10.02 4.56 -11.57
N TYR A 10 -8.95 4.60 -10.78
CA TYR A 10 -7.68 5.24 -11.11
C TYR A 10 -6.63 4.19 -11.44
N ASN A 11 -5.88 4.35 -12.52
CA ASN A 11 -4.91 3.40 -13.05
C ASN A 11 -5.49 2.04 -13.45
N SER A 12 -4.77 1.33 -14.32
CA SER A 12 -5.02 -0.09 -14.57
C SER A 12 -4.64 -0.96 -13.36
N THR A 13 -5.13 -2.19 -13.33
CA THR A 13 -4.78 -3.22 -12.35
C THR A 13 -4.20 -4.43 -13.07
N PRO A 14 -2.87 -4.74 -12.95
CA PRO A 14 -1.87 -3.98 -12.21
C PRO A 14 -1.58 -2.60 -12.86
N PRO A 15 -1.03 -1.64 -12.09
CA PRO A 15 -0.74 -0.33 -12.61
C PRO A 15 0.55 -0.31 -13.44
N VAL A 16 0.61 0.57 -14.42
CA VAL A 16 1.86 0.97 -15.06
C VAL A 16 2.52 2.05 -14.17
N GLY A 17 3.68 1.77 -13.60
CA GLY A 17 4.38 2.70 -12.70
C GLY A 17 3.81 2.73 -11.27
N TYR A 18 3.58 3.92 -10.71
CA TYR A 18 3.10 4.10 -9.35
C TYR A 18 1.61 3.76 -9.21
N GLY A 19 1.27 2.94 -8.20
CA GLY A 19 -0.11 2.54 -7.94
C GLY A 19 -0.18 1.46 -6.85
N GLY A 20 -0.12 1.87 -5.58
CA GLY A 20 -0.06 0.93 -4.44
C GLY A 20 -1.30 0.06 -4.32
N ILE A 21 -2.49 0.68 -4.36
CA ILE A 21 -3.76 -0.03 -4.18
C ILE A 21 -3.96 -1.06 -5.30
N GLN A 22 -3.74 -0.67 -6.55
CA GLN A 22 -3.90 -1.54 -7.70
C GLN A 22 -2.95 -2.75 -7.66
N ARG A 23 -1.74 -2.57 -7.11
CA ARG A 23 -0.80 -3.69 -6.86
C ARG A 23 -1.35 -4.66 -5.83
N VAL A 24 -1.95 -4.16 -4.74
CA VAL A 24 -2.58 -4.99 -3.71
C VAL A 24 -3.78 -5.73 -4.28
N VAL A 25 -4.67 -5.05 -5.01
CA VAL A 25 -5.82 -5.66 -5.68
C VAL A 25 -5.38 -6.77 -6.63
N HIS A 26 -4.38 -6.51 -7.46
CA HIS A 26 -3.83 -7.51 -8.37
C HIS A 26 -3.24 -8.71 -7.62
N SER A 27 -2.39 -8.48 -6.60
CA SER A 27 -1.81 -9.56 -5.79
C SER A 27 -2.88 -10.42 -5.12
N LEU A 28 -3.93 -9.80 -4.57
CA LEU A 28 -5.07 -10.49 -4.00
C LEU A 28 -5.81 -11.32 -5.04
N THR A 29 -6.14 -10.72 -6.19
CA THR A 29 -6.85 -11.38 -7.29
C THR A 29 -6.11 -12.63 -7.76
N GLU A 30 -4.81 -12.51 -8.01
CA GLU A 30 -3.96 -13.64 -8.40
C GLU A 30 -3.88 -14.74 -7.32
N ALA A 31 -3.80 -14.36 -6.05
CA ALA A 31 -3.77 -15.31 -4.95
C ALA A 31 -5.10 -16.06 -4.79
N LEU A 32 -6.23 -15.38 -4.96
CA LEU A 32 -7.57 -16.00 -4.93
C LEU A 32 -7.74 -17.01 -6.08
N VAL A 33 -7.27 -16.67 -7.30
CA VAL A 33 -7.28 -17.60 -8.44
C VAL A 33 -6.44 -18.84 -8.13
N ARG A 34 -5.24 -18.66 -7.59
CA ARG A 34 -4.37 -19.79 -7.19
C ARG A 34 -4.98 -20.66 -6.09
N GLN A 35 -5.85 -20.10 -5.24
CA GLN A 35 -6.61 -20.85 -4.23
C GLN A 35 -7.84 -21.58 -4.80
N GLY A 36 -8.05 -21.52 -6.12
CA GLY A 36 -9.13 -22.22 -6.80
C GLY A 36 -10.48 -21.50 -6.81
N HIS A 37 -10.48 -20.19 -6.55
CA HIS A 37 -11.68 -19.38 -6.70
C HIS A 37 -11.88 -18.92 -8.14
N GLU A 38 -13.13 -18.82 -8.59
CA GLU A 38 -13.48 -18.14 -9.84
C GLU A 38 -13.50 -16.63 -9.57
N VAL A 39 -12.54 -15.90 -10.11
CA VAL A 39 -12.38 -14.47 -9.85
C VAL A 39 -12.68 -13.66 -11.10
N ILE A 40 -13.55 -12.66 -10.93
CA ILE A 40 -13.85 -11.65 -11.95
C ILE A 40 -13.31 -10.30 -11.43
N LEU A 41 -12.35 -9.73 -12.15
CA LEU A 41 -11.82 -8.40 -11.87
C LEU A 41 -12.59 -7.37 -12.70
N MET A 42 -13.29 -6.43 -12.05
CA MET A 42 -13.87 -5.26 -12.72
C MET A 42 -12.98 -4.05 -12.48
N ALA A 43 -12.46 -3.46 -13.56
CA ALA A 43 -11.41 -2.45 -13.48
C ALA A 43 -11.35 -1.56 -14.72
N PRO A 44 -10.61 -0.43 -14.71
CA PRO A 44 -10.34 0.39 -15.89
C PRO A 44 -9.75 -0.42 -17.06
N PRO A 45 -9.80 0.10 -18.31
CA PRO A 45 -9.14 -0.54 -19.46
C PRO A 45 -7.67 -0.91 -19.18
N ARG A 46 -7.11 -1.84 -19.97
CA ARG A 46 -5.73 -2.36 -19.84
C ARG A 46 -5.46 -3.09 -18.51
N SER A 47 -6.45 -3.29 -17.66
CA SER A 47 -6.34 -4.16 -16.50
C SER A 47 -6.38 -5.63 -16.91
N SER A 48 -5.75 -6.50 -16.10
CA SER A 48 -5.73 -7.95 -16.34
C SER A 48 -5.53 -8.73 -15.06
N CYS A 49 -6.00 -9.97 -15.05
CA CYS A 49 -5.70 -10.98 -14.03
C CYS A 49 -5.74 -12.37 -14.65
N SER A 50 -5.28 -13.39 -13.91
CA SER A 50 -5.36 -14.79 -14.34
C SER A 50 -6.79 -15.35 -14.35
N GLY A 51 -7.74 -14.67 -13.73
CA GLY A 51 -9.17 -14.93 -13.86
C GLY A 51 -9.79 -14.18 -15.04
N ARG A 52 -11.09 -13.89 -14.96
CA ARG A 52 -11.79 -13.07 -15.96
C ARG A 52 -11.66 -11.58 -15.63
N THR A 53 -11.44 -10.75 -16.64
CA THR A 53 -11.45 -9.29 -16.48
C THR A 53 -12.64 -8.65 -17.23
N VAL A 54 -13.34 -7.75 -16.55
CA VAL A 54 -14.40 -6.91 -17.11
C VAL A 54 -13.90 -5.47 -17.08
N HIS A 55 -13.78 -4.85 -18.25
CA HIS A 55 -13.30 -3.47 -18.35
C HIS A 55 -14.45 -2.46 -18.26
N VAL A 56 -14.21 -1.35 -17.55
CA VAL A 56 -15.11 -0.20 -17.50
C VAL A 56 -14.54 0.90 -18.39
N PRO A 57 -15.01 1.05 -19.65
CA PRO A 57 -14.36 1.88 -20.67
C PRO A 57 -14.35 3.38 -20.38
N ALA A 58 -15.20 3.85 -19.46
CA ALA A 58 -15.31 5.26 -19.09
C ALA A 58 -14.06 5.83 -18.41
N TYR A 59 -13.10 4.99 -17.98
CA TYR A 59 -11.95 5.43 -17.22
C TYR A 59 -10.67 5.35 -18.01
N ASP A 60 -9.81 6.37 -17.80
CA ASP A 60 -8.45 6.38 -18.31
C ASP A 60 -7.55 5.44 -17.49
N PRO A 61 -6.98 4.39 -18.10
CA PRO A 61 -6.13 3.42 -17.40
C PRO A 61 -4.79 3.99 -16.95
N GLU A 62 -4.41 5.18 -17.38
CA GLU A 62 -3.15 5.84 -17.02
C GLU A 62 -3.33 6.98 -16.02
N ARG A 63 -4.57 7.35 -15.67
CA ARG A 63 -4.84 8.44 -14.71
C ARG A 63 -4.55 7.97 -13.26
N PRO A 64 -3.48 8.47 -12.61
CA PRO A 64 -3.13 8.09 -11.25
C PRO A 64 -3.96 8.87 -10.22
N TRP A 65 -4.13 8.31 -9.01
CA TRP A 65 -4.71 9.04 -7.88
C TRP A 65 -3.99 10.35 -7.57
N SER A 66 -2.68 10.41 -7.77
CA SER A 66 -1.88 11.63 -7.58
C SER A 66 -2.29 12.80 -8.50
N ALA A 67 -3.08 12.56 -9.53
CA ALA A 67 -3.67 13.61 -10.36
C ALA A 67 -4.81 14.37 -9.67
N VAL A 68 -5.38 13.81 -8.59
CA VAL A 68 -6.42 14.45 -7.79
C VAL A 68 -5.78 15.50 -6.88
N LYS A 69 -6.09 16.78 -7.11
CA LYS A 69 -5.60 17.92 -6.31
C LYS A 69 -6.69 18.60 -5.50
N GLY A 70 -7.96 18.30 -5.79
CA GLY A 70 -9.12 18.84 -5.11
C GLY A 70 -10.39 18.07 -5.45
N GLU A 71 -11.50 18.41 -4.79
CA GLU A 71 -12.78 17.71 -5.01
C GLU A 71 -13.25 17.74 -6.46
N GLY A 72 -12.97 18.82 -7.21
CA GLY A 72 -13.33 18.93 -8.62
C GLY A 72 -12.56 18.01 -9.57
N ASP A 73 -11.47 17.38 -9.08
CA ASP A 73 -10.66 16.45 -9.87
C ASP A 73 -11.07 14.97 -9.62
N LEU A 74 -11.99 14.75 -8.69
CA LEU A 74 -12.48 13.39 -8.40
C LEU A 74 -13.25 12.85 -9.60
N LEU A 75 -12.91 11.61 -9.97
CA LEU A 75 -13.69 10.89 -10.98
C LEU A 75 -15.02 10.44 -10.36
N SER A 76 -16.09 10.62 -11.14
CA SER A 76 -17.38 10.01 -10.80
C SER A 76 -17.27 8.48 -10.88
N GLU A 77 -17.77 7.76 -9.89
CA GLU A 77 -17.89 6.30 -9.93
C GLU A 77 -19.26 5.81 -10.44
N GLU A 78 -20.12 6.72 -10.97
CA GLU A 78 -21.39 6.33 -11.60
C GLU A 78 -21.20 5.36 -12.79
N PRO A 79 -20.22 5.55 -13.70
CA PRO A 79 -19.98 4.56 -14.76
C PRO A 79 -19.59 3.18 -14.23
N LEU A 80 -18.87 3.12 -13.11
CA LEU A 80 -18.54 1.86 -12.43
C LEU A 80 -19.80 1.23 -11.82
N TYR A 81 -20.64 2.04 -11.18
CA TYR A 81 -21.92 1.58 -10.64
C TYR A 81 -22.82 0.98 -11.73
N GLU A 82 -22.98 1.64 -12.87
CA GLU A 82 -23.78 1.14 -13.98
C GLU A 82 -23.21 -0.17 -14.57
N ALA A 83 -21.87 -0.24 -14.74
CA ALA A 83 -21.23 -1.47 -15.19
C ALA A 83 -21.42 -2.64 -14.20
N MET A 84 -21.36 -2.38 -12.89
CA MET A 84 -21.67 -3.39 -11.87
C MET A 84 -23.13 -3.84 -11.93
N ARG A 85 -24.07 -2.91 -12.09
CA ARG A 85 -25.49 -3.19 -12.20
C ARG A 85 -25.78 -4.09 -13.40
N GLU A 86 -25.33 -3.70 -14.60
CA GLU A 86 -25.51 -4.49 -15.82
C GLU A 86 -24.91 -5.90 -15.71
N PHE A 87 -23.72 -5.99 -15.14
CA PHE A 87 -23.04 -7.27 -14.92
C PHE A 87 -23.83 -8.17 -13.96
N LEU A 88 -24.28 -7.64 -12.82
CA LEU A 88 -24.98 -8.40 -11.77
C LEU A 88 -26.45 -8.71 -12.12
N ASP A 89 -27.06 -7.97 -13.05
CA ASP A 89 -28.36 -8.31 -13.64
C ASP A 89 -28.27 -9.56 -14.54
N SER A 90 -27.11 -9.79 -15.17
CA SER A 90 -26.87 -10.89 -16.11
C SER A 90 -26.14 -12.09 -15.50
N GLU A 91 -25.30 -11.85 -14.50
CA GLU A 91 -24.42 -12.87 -13.93
C GLU A 91 -24.47 -12.86 -12.39
N ARG A 92 -24.49 -14.05 -11.79
CA ARG A 92 -24.46 -14.18 -10.32
C ARG A 92 -23.04 -14.37 -9.83
N VAL A 93 -22.73 -13.78 -8.68
CA VAL A 93 -21.50 -14.00 -7.91
C VAL A 93 -21.88 -14.34 -6.46
N ASP A 94 -21.00 -15.05 -5.76
CA ASP A 94 -21.21 -15.37 -4.35
C ASP A 94 -20.95 -14.17 -3.46
N VAL A 95 -19.90 -13.37 -3.79
CA VAL A 95 -19.49 -12.22 -2.98
C VAL A 95 -18.89 -11.13 -3.87
N ILE A 96 -19.11 -9.86 -3.45
CA ILE A 96 -18.45 -8.68 -4.02
C ILE A 96 -17.35 -8.22 -3.08
N HIS A 97 -16.13 -8.00 -3.58
CA HIS A 97 -15.06 -7.32 -2.87
C HIS A 97 -14.79 -5.97 -3.52
N ASP A 98 -15.23 -4.91 -2.89
CA ASP A 98 -15.20 -3.55 -3.42
C ASP A 98 -14.01 -2.76 -2.86
N TRP A 99 -13.12 -2.29 -3.77
CA TRP A 99 -11.99 -1.41 -3.50
C TRP A 99 -12.19 -0.01 -4.07
N SER A 100 -13.36 0.28 -4.61
CA SER A 100 -13.66 1.63 -5.10
C SER A 100 -13.77 2.63 -3.94
N PHE A 101 -13.57 3.91 -4.22
CA PHE A 101 -13.56 4.92 -3.16
C PHE A 101 -14.96 5.28 -2.65
N GLN A 102 -15.97 5.23 -3.52
CA GLN A 102 -17.34 5.62 -3.17
C GLN A 102 -18.22 4.40 -2.85
N SER A 103 -17.84 3.22 -3.29
CA SER A 103 -18.57 1.94 -3.10
C SER A 103 -20.06 2.05 -3.42
N LEU A 104 -20.40 2.73 -4.54
CA LEU A 104 -21.76 3.14 -4.86
C LEU A 104 -22.74 1.94 -4.95
N PHE A 105 -22.32 0.82 -5.55
CA PHE A 105 -23.20 -0.33 -5.74
C PHE A 105 -23.60 -0.93 -4.39
N VAL A 106 -22.66 -1.28 -3.54
CA VAL A 106 -22.94 -1.93 -2.26
C VAL A 106 -23.70 -1.00 -1.29
N ARG A 107 -23.50 0.30 -1.41
CA ARG A 107 -24.24 1.30 -0.62
C ARG A 107 -25.70 1.46 -1.08
N ARG A 108 -25.95 1.41 -2.39
CA ARG A 108 -27.30 1.54 -2.95
C ARG A 108 -28.09 0.22 -2.88
N HIS A 109 -27.40 -0.92 -2.92
CA HIS A 109 -27.96 -2.25 -2.95
C HIS A 109 -27.41 -3.20 -1.87
N PRO A 110 -27.47 -2.84 -0.57
CA PRO A 110 -26.78 -3.56 0.51
C PRO A 110 -27.33 -4.98 0.77
N GLN A 111 -28.47 -5.33 0.16
CA GLN A 111 -29.10 -6.65 0.28
C GLN A 111 -28.96 -7.50 -0.98
N HIS A 112 -28.36 -6.98 -2.05
CA HIS A 112 -28.34 -7.68 -3.34
C HIS A 112 -27.42 -8.90 -3.32
N THR A 113 -26.19 -8.75 -2.82
CA THR A 113 -25.16 -9.79 -2.78
C THR A 113 -24.30 -9.57 -1.55
N PRO A 114 -23.86 -10.60 -0.84
CA PRO A 114 -22.85 -10.47 0.22
C PRO A 114 -21.63 -9.69 -0.27
N PHE A 115 -21.10 -8.80 0.56
CA PHE A 115 -19.99 -7.95 0.15
C PHE A 115 -18.99 -7.68 1.27
N VAL A 116 -17.78 -7.31 0.88
CA VAL A 116 -16.70 -6.77 1.71
C VAL A 116 -16.20 -5.50 1.04
N VAL A 117 -15.96 -4.45 1.82
CA VAL A 117 -15.41 -3.17 1.32
C VAL A 117 -14.03 -2.96 1.92
N SER A 118 -13.00 -2.87 1.10
CA SER A 118 -11.66 -2.53 1.56
C SER A 118 -11.37 -1.05 1.39
N THR A 119 -10.86 -0.43 2.43
CA THR A 119 -10.42 0.96 2.39
C THR A 119 -8.92 1.07 2.63
N CYS A 120 -8.26 1.96 1.88
CA CYS A 120 -6.84 2.28 2.01
C CYS A 120 -6.61 3.67 2.60
N ILE A 121 -7.69 4.46 2.75
CA ILE A 121 -7.71 5.77 3.42
C ILE A 121 -8.89 5.77 4.39
N PRO A 122 -8.83 6.56 5.46
CA PRO A 122 -9.99 6.72 6.34
C PRO A 122 -11.21 7.19 5.54
N PRO A 123 -12.38 6.55 5.70
CA PRO A 123 -13.59 6.95 5.00
C PRO A 123 -14.03 8.36 5.45
N GLY A 124 -14.57 9.12 4.51
CA GLY A 124 -15.13 10.44 4.77
C GLY A 124 -16.37 10.39 5.68
N PRO A 125 -16.87 11.54 6.13
CA PRO A 125 -18.10 11.65 6.90
C PRO A 125 -19.29 11.04 6.13
N GLY A 126 -20.21 10.36 6.84
CA GLY A 126 -21.43 9.79 6.27
C GLY A 126 -21.24 8.47 5.50
N PHE A 127 -20.04 7.91 5.49
CA PHE A 127 -19.81 6.57 4.94
C PHE A 127 -20.41 5.52 5.87
N GLU A 128 -21.37 4.72 5.40
CA GLU A 128 -21.87 3.56 6.15
C GLU A 128 -20.78 2.50 6.26
N ARG A 129 -20.47 2.12 7.50
CA ARG A 129 -19.33 1.26 7.82
C ARG A 129 -19.71 -0.23 7.86
N THR A 130 -20.48 -0.70 6.90
CA THR A 130 -20.88 -2.11 6.83
C THR A 130 -19.83 -2.93 6.09
N ASN A 131 -19.38 -4.01 6.72
CA ASN A 131 -18.39 -4.95 6.18
C ASN A 131 -17.09 -4.26 5.70
N LEU A 132 -16.69 -3.21 6.43
CA LEU A 132 -15.49 -2.43 6.12
C LEU A 132 -14.25 -3.15 6.64
N VAL A 133 -13.21 -3.19 5.79
CA VAL A 133 -11.92 -3.81 6.09
C VAL A 133 -10.80 -2.78 5.89
N ALA A 134 -10.07 -2.52 6.96
CA ALA A 134 -8.90 -1.66 6.98
C ALA A 134 -7.64 -2.43 6.59
N SER A 135 -6.57 -1.71 6.23
CA SER A 135 -5.28 -2.29 5.85
C SER A 135 -4.44 -2.80 7.02
N GLY A 136 -4.79 -2.43 8.26
CA GLY A 136 -4.11 -2.83 9.48
C GLY A 136 -4.91 -2.47 10.73
N GLU A 137 -4.46 -2.94 11.88
CA GLU A 137 -5.13 -2.73 13.16
C GLU A 137 -5.20 -1.26 13.57
N ALA A 138 -4.10 -0.49 13.38
CA ALA A 138 -4.09 0.96 13.66
C ALA A 138 -5.09 1.70 12.77
N HIS A 139 -5.20 1.31 11.50
CA HIS A 139 -6.18 1.86 10.57
C HIS A 139 -7.62 1.50 10.98
N ALA A 140 -7.86 0.24 11.39
CA ALA A 140 -9.17 -0.18 11.89
C ALA A 140 -9.57 0.59 13.15
N ARG A 141 -8.63 0.79 14.08
CA ARG A 141 -8.86 1.61 15.28
C ARG A 141 -9.17 3.08 14.95
N LEU A 142 -8.49 3.65 13.95
CA LEU A 142 -8.75 5.02 13.50
C LEU A 142 -10.17 5.16 12.93
N ILE A 143 -10.63 4.17 12.15
CA ILE A 143 -11.99 4.15 11.60
C ILE A 143 -13.01 3.94 12.72
N GLY A 144 -12.69 3.05 13.67
CA GLY A 144 -13.54 2.72 14.81
C GLY A 144 -14.66 1.71 14.50
N GLY A 145 -15.58 1.53 15.45
CA GLY A 145 -16.67 0.56 15.35
C GLY A 145 -16.19 -0.90 15.34
N THR A 146 -16.84 -1.72 14.54
CA THR A 146 -16.52 -3.15 14.36
C THR A 146 -15.63 -3.42 13.14
N THR A 147 -14.97 -2.38 12.62
CA THR A 147 -14.09 -2.48 11.44
C THR A 147 -13.05 -3.59 11.61
N ARG A 148 -13.02 -4.52 10.65
CA ARG A 148 -12.02 -5.59 10.58
C ARG A 148 -10.76 -5.07 9.88
N HIS A 149 -9.66 -5.81 9.95
CA HIS A 149 -8.48 -5.50 9.16
C HIS A 149 -7.90 -6.75 8.51
N VAL A 150 -7.23 -6.53 7.36
CA VAL A 150 -6.41 -7.53 6.67
C VAL A 150 -5.14 -6.82 6.22
N HIS A 151 -3.98 -7.34 6.63
CA HIS A 151 -2.71 -6.82 6.16
C HIS A 151 -2.54 -7.05 4.66
N TYR A 152 -1.98 -6.07 3.97
CA TYR A 152 -1.62 -6.24 2.57
C TYR A 152 -0.53 -7.29 2.40
N GLY A 153 -0.56 -7.97 1.26
CA GLY A 153 0.39 -9.02 0.92
C GLY A 153 1.05 -8.78 -0.44
N LEU A 154 2.26 -9.31 -0.58
CA LEU A 154 3.05 -9.29 -1.82
C LEU A 154 3.21 -10.72 -2.36
N PRO A 155 3.41 -10.90 -3.69
CA PRO A 155 3.67 -12.19 -4.33
C PRO A 155 5.11 -12.66 -4.00
N LEU A 156 5.32 -13.10 -2.75
CA LEU A 156 6.66 -13.36 -2.21
C LEU A 156 7.38 -14.54 -2.87
N ARG A 157 6.67 -15.44 -3.58
CA ARG A 157 7.30 -16.55 -4.30
C ARG A 157 8.25 -16.07 -5.39
N ASP A 158 7.91 -14.96 -6.05
CA ASP A 158 8.67 -14.38 -7.17
C ASP A 158 9.48 -13.14 -6.74
N TRP A 159 9.37 -12.77 -5.46
CA TRP A 159 10.04 -11.58 -4.93
C TRP A 159 11.50 -11.89 -4.60
N LYS A 160 12.42 -11.27 -5.34
CA LYS A 160 13.86 -11.39 -5.10
C LYS A 160 14.25 -10.80 -3.75
N PHE A 161 15.25 -11.39 -3.10
CA PHE A 161 15.84 -10.84 -1.88
C PHE A 161 17.36 -11.03 -1.88
N GLU A 162 18.06 -10.17 -1.15
CA GLU A 162 19.51 -10.21 -1.01
C GLU A 162 19.88 -9.96 0.46
N ILE A 163 20.73 -10.83 1.00
CA ILE A 163 21.18 -10.73 2.40
C ILE A 163 22.34 -9.72 2.52
N ARG A 164 23.23 -9.68 1.54
CA ARG A 164 24.39 -8.79 1.54
C ARG A 164 24.00 -7.45 0.96
N LYS A 165 24.00 -6.42 1.80
CA LYS A 165 23.66 -5.07 1.40
C LYS A 165 24.93 -4.31 1.04
N SER A 166 24.95 -3.65 -0.11
CA SER A 166 26.13 -2.97 -0.68
C SER A 166 25.99 -1.45 -0.77
N GLU A 167 24.76 -0.94 -0.63
CA GLU A 167 24.43 0.46 -0.81
C GLU A 167 23.99 1.11 0.51
N PRO A 168 24.09 2.45 0.62
CA PRO A 168 23.57 3.18 1.77
C PRO A 168 22.09 2.95 2.04
N PRO A 169 21.57 3.34 3.22
CA PRO A 169 20.15 3.43 3.45
C PRO A 169 19.44 4.28 2.40
N ILE A 170 18.21 3.93 2.09
CA ILE A 170 17.40 4.66 1.10
C ILE A 170 16.06 5.10 1.69
N HIS A 171 15.63 6.32 1.37
CA HIS A 171 14.28 6.81 1.59
C HIS A 171 13.52 6.79 0.27
N ILE A 172 12.47 6.00 0.16
CA ILE A 172 11.66 5.88 -1.07
C ILE A 172 10.25 6.38 -0.78
N ALA A 173 9.92 7.54 -1.32
CA ALA A 173 8.57 8.11 -1.31
C ALA A 173 8.50 9.30 -2.25
N LYS A 174 7.31 9.63 -2.77
CA LYS A 174 7.09 10.93 -3.42
C LYS A 174 7.54 12.07 -2.50
N ILE A 175 8.21 13.08 -3.07
CA ILE A 175 8.73 14.19 -2.29
C ILE A 175 7.58 15.12 -1.92
N ALA A 176 7.11 14.98 -0.68
CA ALA A 176 5.95 15.68 -0.16
C ALA A 176 6.13 16.00 1.32
N ARG A 177 5.55 17.11 1.78
CA ARG A 177 5.70 17.57 3.16
C ARG A 177 5.31 16.52 4.21
N PHE A 178 4.27 15.75 3.93
CA PHE A 178 3.76 14.71 4.83
C PHE A 178 4.63 13.44 4.85
N LYS A 179 5.49 13.21 3.84
CA LYS A 179 6.51 12.14 3.85
C LYS A 179 7.81 12.57 4.53
N ALA A 180 8.00 13.88 4.74
CA ALA A 180 9.00 14.52 5.59
C ALA A 180 10.45 14.06 5.37
N GLN A 181 10.91 13.97 4.12
CA GLN A 181 12.28 13.61 3.75
C GLN A 181 13.35 14.41 4.51
N HIS A 182 13.03 15.66 4.88
CA HIS A 182 13.94 16.50 5.65
C HIS A 182 14.35 15.87 6.99
N LEU A 183 13.49 15.06 7.64
CA LEU A 183 13.85 14.38 8.89
C LEU A 183 14.88 13.27 8.65
N ALA A 184 14.74 12.52 7.57
CA ALA A 184 15.74 11.51 7.18
C ALA A 184 17.10 12.16 6.83
N ILE A 185 17.10 13.31 6.12
CA ILE A 185 18.31 14.07 5.80
C ILE A 185 18.98 14.59 7.08
N LEU A 186 18.21 15.18 8.00
CA LEU A 186 18.73 15.65 9.29
C LEU A 186 19.30 14.49 10.14
N ALA A 187 18.64 13.33 10.13
CA ALA A 187 19.17 12.14 10.81
C ALA A 187 20.49 11.65 10.19
N SER A 188 20.60 11.65 8.85
CA SER A 188 21.85 11.35 8.14
C SER A 188 22.97 12.33 8.51
N MET A 189 22.69 13.63 8.57
CA MET A 189 23.66 14.65 9.00
C MET A 189 24.15 14.40 10.43
N ARG A 190 23.20 14.14 11.36
CA ARG A 190 23.51 13.87 12.76
C ARG A 190 24.33 12.59 12.95
N ALA A 191 23.94 11.51 12.25
CA ALA A 191 24.65 10.23 12.28
C ALA A 191 25.98 10.23 11.51
N ARG A 192 26.22 11.23 10.67
CA ARG A 192 27.32 11.27 9.68
C ARG A 192 27.35 10.01 8.80
N ARG A 193 26.16 9.54 8.39
CA ARG A 193 25.98 8.35 7.56
C ARG A 193 25.39 8.73 6.21
N PRO A 194 25.80 8.06 5.12
CA PRO A 194 25.24 8.33 3.81
C PRO A 194 23.76 7.97 3.75
N LEU A 195 23.02 8.64 2.84
CA LEU A 195 21.62 8.40 2.58
C LEU A 195 21.31 8.62 1.10
N VAL A 196 20.48 7.78 0.51
CA VAL A 196 19.87 8.00 -0.80
C VAL A 196 18.42 8.41 -0.61
N VAL A 197 17.98 9.44 -1.32
CA VAL A 197 16.56 9.87 -1.36
C VAL A 197 16.04 9.66 -2.78
N ALA A 198 14.96 8.90 -2.92
CA ALA A 198 14.33 8.57 -4.19
C ALA A 198 12.83 8.91 -4.19
N GLY A 199 12.35 9.42 -5.30
CA GLY A 199 10.94 9.70 -5.53
C GLY A 199 10.72 10.93 -6.42
N ASN A 200 9.55 10.97 -7.08
CA ASN A 200 9.12 12.13 -7.86
C ASN A 200 8.77 13.31 -6.95
N VAL A 201 8.97 14.52 -7.45
CA VAL A 201 8.60 15.75 -6.72
C VAL A 201 7.11 16.01 -6.90
N GLU A 202 6.34 15.79 -5.84
CA GLU A 202 4.91 16.13 -5.79
C GLU A 202 4.69 17.55 -5.25
N ASN A 203 5.51 17.99 -4.31
CA ASN A 203 5.42 19.33 -3.72
C ASN A 203 6.69 20.13 -4.04
N GLU A 204 6.65 20.92 -5.11
CA GLU A 204 7.74 21.77 -5.60
C GLU A 204 8.25 22.76 -4.53
N ARG A 205 7.33 23.40 -3.78
CA ARG A 205 7.71 24.35 -2.73
C ARG A 205 8.50 23.67 -1.62
N TYR A 206 8.03 22.52 -1.17
CA TYR A 206 8.74 21.74 -0.17
C TYR A 206 10.11 21.28 -0.66
N PHE A 207 10.18 20.80 -1.90
CA PHE A 207 11.46 20.39 -2.49
C PHE A 207 12.44 21.57 -2.58
N ASN A 208 12.01 22.69 -3.16
CA ASN A 208 12.90 23.83 -3.44
C ASN A 208 13.33 24.59 -2.18
N PHE A 209 12.45 24.73 -1.18
CA PHE A 209 12.72 25.55 0.01
C PHE A 209 13.12 24.75 1.25
N VAL A 210 12.95 23.42 1.26
CA VAL A 210 13.31 22.59 2.42
C VAL A 210 14.29 21.50 2.03
N VAL A 211 13.97 20.65 1.06
CA VAL A 211 14.79 19.49 0.73
C VAL A 211 16.09 19.91 0.04
N ARG A 212 16.02 20.72 -1.01
CA ARG A 212 17.20 21.15 -1.80
C ARG A 212 18.25 21.90 -0.96
N PRO A 213 17.90 22.85 -0.08
CA PRO A 213 18.89 23.48 0.82
C PRO A 213 19.58 22.48 1.75
N LEU A 214 18.82 21.50 2.29
CA LEU A 214 19.40 20.46 3.13
C LEU A 214 20.35 19.54 2.36
N LEU A 215 20.05 19.23 1.10
CA LEU A 215 20.96 18.45 0.24
C LEU A 215 22.30 19.18 0.00
N TRP A 216 22.29 20.51 -0.11
CA TRP A 216 23.54 21.29 -0.21
C TRP A 216 24.37 21.26 1.08
N LEU A 217 23.70 21.23 2.24
CA LEU A 217 24.37 21.17 3.55
C LEU A 217 24.79 19.73 3.93
N ALA A 218 24.27 18.72 3.24
CA ALA A 218 24.49 17.31 3.52
C ALA A 218 25.12 16.57 2.34
N PRO A 219 26.43 16.76 2.04
CA PRO A 219 27.08 16.18 0.86
C PRO A 219 27.06 14.64 0.84
N GLN A 220 26.85 14.00 1.98
CA GLN A 220 26.68 12.54 2.09
C GLN A 220 25.31 12.05 1.65
N VAL A 221 24.33 12.94 1.37
CA VAL A 221 22.98 12.60 0.91
C VAL A 221 22.85 12.81 -0.59
N ARG A 222 22.35 11.81 -1.31
CA ARG A 222 22.10 11.90 -2.75
C ARG A 222 20.61 11.83 -3.04
N TYR A 223 20.07 12.79 -3.76
CA TYR A 223 18.75 12.70 -4.38
C TYR A 223 18.90 12.16 -5.80
N ILE A 224 18.18 11.09 -6.13
CA ILE A 224 18.31 10.37 -7.41
C ILE A 224 17.05 10.46 -8.29
N GLY A 225 16.04 11.25 -7.87
CA GLY A 225 14.78 11.34 -8.62
C GLY A 225 13.88 10.14 -8.45
N GLU A 226 12.96 9.99 -9.37
CA GLU A 226 12.03 8.83 -9.42
C GLU A 226 12.79 7.59 -9.88
N ILE A 227 12.44 6.45 -9.31
CA ILE A 227 12.96 5.13 -9.68
C ILE A 227 11.87 4.28 -10.33
N ALA A 228 12.22 3.52 -11.36
CA ALA A 228 11.27 2.70 -12.12
C ALA A 228 10.66 1.56 -11.29
N GLY A 229 11.33 1.12 -10.22
CA GLY A 229 10.86 0.08 -9.32
C GLY A 229 11.63 0.09 -8.01
N THR A 230 10.95 -0.31 -6.95
CA THR A 230 11.52 -0.29 -5.59
C THR A 230 12.44 -1.49 -5.34
N GLN A 231 12.14 -2.64 -5.94
CA GLN A 231 12.81 -3.90 -5.64
C GLN A 231 14.32 -3.84 -5.85
N GLU A 232 14.80 -3.37 -7.02
CA GLU A 232 16.23 -3.30 -7.32
C GLU A 232 17.01 -2.40 -6.35
N ALA A 233 16.40 -1.28 -5.93
CA ALA A 233 17.00 -0.39 -4.95
C ALA A 233 17.03 -1.04 -3.55
N LEU A 234 15.95 -1.70 -3.16
CA LEU A 234 15.83 -2.35 -1.86
C LEU A 234 16.73 -3.60 -1.74
N LEU A 235 16.96 -4.34 -2.82
CA LEU A 235 17.91 -5.45 -2.81
C LEU A 235 19.30 -5.03 -2.31
N ARG A 236 19.74 -3.83 -2.68
CA ARG A 236 21.09 -3.34 -2.37
C ARG A 236 21.16 -2.46 -1.13
N ALA A 237 20.10 -1.72 -0.79
CA ALA A 237 20.06 -0.79 0.31
C ALA A 237 20.27 -1.46 1.67
N SER A 238 21.13 -0.88 2.52
CA SER A 238 21.36 -1.37 3.88
C SER A 238 20.16 -1.20 4.81
N ALA A 239 19.27 -0.25 4.51
CA ALA A 239 17.97 -0.07 5.16
C ALA A 239 17.03 0.75 4.30
N LEU A 240 15.72 0.58 4.51
CA LEU A 240 14.70 1.55 4.13
C LEU A 240 14.49 2.54 5.27
N ILE A 241 14.45 3.84 4.98
CA ILE A 241 14.07 4.88 5.96
C ILE A 241 12.70 5.44 5.61
N GLN A 242 11.80 5.51 6.60
CA GLN A 242 10.45 6.09 6.46
C GLN A 242 10.18 7.09 7.58
N THR A 243 9.85 8.33 7.20
CA THR A 243 9.70 9.44 8.15
C THR A 243 8.37 10.19 8.00
N PRO A 244 7.21 9.50 7.84
CA PRO A 244 5.95 10.18 7.62
C PRO A 244 5.58 11.07 8.83
N ARG A 245 4.93 12.20 8.54
CA ARG A 245 4.32 13.11 9.52
C ARG A 245 2.80 13.19 9.33
N TRP A 246 2.22 12.06 8.94
CA TRP A 246 0.80 11.84 8.79
C TRP A 246 0.48 10.38 9.10
N PHE A 247 -0.79 10.06 9.27
CA PHE A 247 -1.23 8.69 9.45
C PHE A 247 -1.14 7.93 8.12
N ASP A 248 0.00 7.26 7.87
CA ASP A 248 0.14 6.35 6.73
C ASP A 248 -0.43 4.99 7.13
N CYS A 249 -1.53 4.58 6.49
CA CYS A 249 -2.29 3.42 6.93
C CYS A 249 -1.48 2.12 6.88
N PHE A 250 -0.78 1.87 5.75
CA PHE A 250 0.00 0.64 5.57
C PHE A 250 0.95 0.79 4.36
N PRO A 251 2.08 1.50 4.48
CA PRO A 251 2.97 1.77 3.35
C PRO A 251 3.57 0.49 2.76
N LEU A 252 3.26 0.20 1.49
CA LEU A 252 3.72 -0.99 0.78
C LEU A 252 5.23 -1.10 0.67
N VAL A 253 5.93 0.03 0.55
CA VAL A 253 7.38 0.06 0.44
C VAL A 253 8.08 -0.60 1.65
N VAL A 254 7.43 -0.62 2.82
CA VAL A 254 7.93 -1.34 4.00
C VAL A 254 7.83 -2.84 3.81
N LEU A 255 6.71 -3.34 3.27
CA LEU A 255 6.58 -4.76 2.92
C LEU A 255 7.61 -5.16 1.85
N GLU A 256 7.78 -4.31 0.84
CA GLU A 256 8.76 -4.50 -0.22
C GLU A 256 10.19 -4.55 0.32
N ALA A 257 10.52 -3.73 1.32
CA ALA A 257 11.82 -3.76 2.01
C ALA A 257 12.00 -5.08 2.77
N LEU A 258 11.07 -5.44 3.63
CA LEU A 258 11.13 -6.69 4.39
C LEU A 258 11.20 -7.91 3.47
N ALA A 259 10.40 -7.92 2.38
CA ALA A 259 10.43 -8.95 1.36
C ALA A 259 11.78 -9.05 0.65
N SER A 260 12.48 -7.94 0.47
CA SER A 260 13.84 -7.86 -0.10
C SER A 260 14.95 -8.18 0.91
N ALA A 261 14.59 -8.61 2.14
CA ALA A 261 15.49 -8.78 3.26
C ALA A 261 16.20 -7.48 3.67
N THR A 262 15.49 -6.36 3.61
CA THR A 262 16.03 -5.02 3.92
C THR A 262 15.42 -4.51 5.21
N PRO A 263 16.24 -4.26 6.25
CA PRO A 263 15.78 -3.66 7.50
C PRO A 263 15.11 -2.31 7.31
N VAL A 264 14.23 -1.94 8.24
CA VAL A 264 13.47 -0.69 8.16
C VAL A 264 13.77 0.21 9.37
N ILE A 265 14.08 1.48 9.12
CA ILE A 265 14.14 2.53 10.14
C ILE A 265 12.94 3.44 9.90
N ALA A 266 12.05 3.56 10.87
CA ALA A 266 10.81 4.31 10.67
C ALA A 266 10.43 5.15 11.88
N LEU A 267 9.80 6.31 11.65
CA LEU A 267 9.04 6.97 12.70
C LEU A 267 7.83 6.10 13.06
N ALA A 268 7.53 6.01 14.36
CA ALA A 268 6.42 5.20 14.88
C ALA A 268 5.06 5.89 14.65
N GLU A 269 4.70 6.09 13.37
CA GLU A 269 3.50 6.79 12.93
C GLU A 269 2.59 5.85 12.12
N GLY A 270 1.27 6.01 12.27
CA GLY A 270 0.26 5.28 11.49
C GLY A 270 0.37 3.76 11.66
N GLY A 271 0.42 3.04 10.54
CA GLY A 271 0.57 1.58 10.49
C GLY A 271 2.01 1.07 10.59
N LEU A 272 3.03 1.94 10.65
CA LEU A 272 4.43 1.51 10.72
C LEU A 272 4.77 0.65 11.94
N PRO A 273 4.21 0.92 13.16
CA PRO A 273 4.44 0.04 14.31
C PRO A 273 3.91 -1.39 14.16
N GLU A 274 2.94 -1.62 13.29
CA GLU A 274 2.44 -2.97 12.99
C GLU A 274 3.36 -3.70 12.00
N GLN A 275 4.02 -2.97 11.12
CA GLN A 275 4.85 -3.54 10.06
C GLN A 275 6.27 -3.86 10.54
N VAL A 276 6.84 -3.02 11.41
CA VAL A 276 8.23 -3.12 11.86
C VAL A 276 8.30 -3.68 13.28
N LYS A 277 8.98 -4.80 13.46
CA LYS A 277 9.31 -5.34 14.78
C LYS A 277 10.61 -4.71 15.28
N HIS A 278 10.49 -3.80 16.27
CA HIS A 278 11.64 -3.07 16.84
C HIS A 278 12.73 -4.03 17.34
N GLY A 279 13.97 -3.80 16.89
CA GLY A 279 15.12 -4.64 17.24
C GLY A 279 15.21 -5.97 16.50
N VAL A 280 14.22 -6.33 15.66
CA VAL A 280 14.17 -7.60 14.93
C VAL A 280 14.19 -7.38 13.41
N THR A 281 13.26 -6.57 12.89
CA THR A 281 13.18 -6.26 11.45
C THR A 281 13.57 -4.81 11.15
N GLY A 282 13.90 -4.04 12.17
CA GLY A 282 14.29 -2.65 12.06
C GLY A 282 14.13 -1.90 13.38
N PHE A 283 14.11 -0.58 13.29
CA PHE A 283 13.97 0.30 14.44
C PHE A 283 12.79 1.25 14.27
N LEU A 284 11.93 1.31 15.30
CA LEU A 284 10.89 2.32 15.45
C LEU A 284 11.47 3.49 16.25
N CYS A 285 11.35 4.69 15.71
CA CYS A 285 11.92 5.92 16.21
C CYS A 285 10.83 6.96 16.47
N HIS A 286 11.13 7.99 17.27
CA HIS A 286 10.17 9.03 17.62
C HIS A 286 10.63 10.44 17.15
N ASP A 287 11.92 10.59 16.89
CA ASP A 287 12.54 11.87 16.52
C ASP A 287 13.78 11.68 15.65
N VAL A 288 14.43 12.80 15.27
CA VAL A 288 15.67 12.81 14.47
C VAL A 288 16.83 12.18 15.23
N ALA A 289 16.86 12.26 16.57
CA ALA A 289 17.96 11.70 17.35
C ALA A 289 17.92 10.18 17.34
N SER A 290 16.77 9.59 17.60
CA SER A 290 16.55 8.13 17.53
C SER A 290 16.68 7.58 16.11
N LEU A 291 16.28 8.33 15.07
CA LEU A 291 16.55 7.96 13.68
C LEU A 291 18.08 7.90 13.40
N ALA A 292 18.84 8.89 13.87
CA ALA A 292 20.31 8.92 13.69
C ALA A 292 21.01 7.79 14.44
N GLU A 293 20.56 7.47 15.66
CA GLU A 293 21.03 6.31 16.42
C GLU A 293 20.76 5.01 15.67
N ALA A 294 19.51 4.82 15.20
CA ALA A 294 19.11 3.65 14.44
C ALA A 294 19.94 3.47 13.15
N MET A 295 20.25 4.56 12.43
CA MET A 295 21.14 4.51 11.27
C MET A 295 22.55 3.98 11.62
N SER A 296 23.03 4.25 12.82
CA SER A 296 24.35 3.77 13.28
C SER A 296 24.31 2.31 13.71
N ARG A 297 23.17 1.82 14.15
CA ARG A 297 22.94 0.48 14.68
C ARG A 297 22.32 -0.50 13.69
N ILE A 298 22.05 -0.09 12.45
CA ILE A 298 21.30 -0.91 11.49
C ILE A 298 21.95 -2.28 11.21
N GLY A 299 23.27 -2.37 11.36
CA GLY A 299 24.01 -3.64 11.25
C GLY A 299 23.70 -4.68 12.33
N GLU A 300 22.96 -4.32 13.40
CA GLU A 300 22.50 -5.24 14.43
C GLU A 300 21.29 -6.09 13.94
N ILE A 301 20.59 -5.66 12.91
CA ILE A 301 19.41 -6.34 12.36
C ILE A 301 19.85 -7.41 11.35
N ASP A 302 19.44 -8.66 11.57
CA ASP A 302 19.66 -9.73 10.59
C ASP A 302 18.68 -9.58 9.41
N PRO A 303 19.17 -9.37 8.17
CA PRO A 303 18.32 -9.33 6.99
C PRO A 303 17.44 -10.58 6.78
N ARG A 304 17.89 -11.75 7.26
CA ARG A 304 17.09 -12.99 7.19
C ARG A 304 15.83 -12.90 8.04
N ALA A 305 15.88 -12.23 9.20
CA ALA A 305 14.71 -12.01 10.03
C ALA A 305 13.67 -11.13 9.34
N CYS A 306 14.10 -10.13 8.56
CA CYS A 306 13.20 -9.31 7.75
C CYS A 306 12.44 -10.16 6.71
N ARG A 307 13.16 -11.01 5.96
CA ARG A 307 12.54 -11.90 4.96
C ARG A 307 11.59 -12.91 5.60
N ALA A 308 12.00 -13.53 6.69
CA ALA A 308 11.19 -14.51 7.42
C ALA A 308 9.89 -13.88 7.94
N ASP A 309 9.96 -12.66 8.48
CA ASP A 309 8.80 -11.94 8.96
C ASP A 309 7.85 -11.56 7.83
N ALA A 310 8.38 -11.11 6.67
CA ALA A 310 7.57 -10.84 5.49
C ALA A 310 6.83 -12.10 5.03
N GLN A 311 7.51 -13.25 4.96
CA GLN A 311 6.91 -14.52 4.57
C GLN A 311 5.80 -14.97 5.53
N ALA A 312 5.98 -14.77 6.81
CA ALA A 312 5.01 -15.16 7.82
C ALA A 312 3.74 -14.30 7.83
N ARG A 313 3.87 -13.00 7.55
CA ARG A 313 2.77 -12.04 7.76
C ARG A 313 2.24 -11.35 6.52
N PHE A 314 3.07 -11.19 5.47
CA PHE A 314 2.81 -10.27 4.37
C PHE A 314 2.88 -10.95 3.00
N SER A 315 2.59 -12.26 2.93
CA SER A 315 2.39 -12.93 1.66
C SER A 315 0.98 -12.68 1.10
N ASP A 316 0.86 -12.65 -0.22
CA ASP A 316 -0.43 -12.56 -0.91
C ASP A 316 -1.34 -13.76 -0.60
N GLU A 317 -0.76 -14.94 -0.38
CA GLU A 317 -1.52 -16.12 0.07
C GLU A 317 -2.12 -15.92 1.47
N ALA A 318 -1.37 -15.30 2.41
CA ALA A 318 -1.89 -15.01 3.75
C ALA A 318 -3.01 -13.97 3.68
N MET A 319 -2.82 -12.91 2.89
CA MET A 319 -3.84 -11.91 2.63
C MET A 319 -5.12 -12.53 2.05
N ALA A 320 -4.99 -13.38 1.02
CA ALA A 320 -6.13 -14.02 0.39
C ALA A 320 -6.89 -14.94 1.36
N ARG A 321 -6.18 -15.74 2.18
CA ARG A 321 -6.85 -16.57 3.22
C ARG A 321 -7.65 -15.72 4.20
N ALA A 322 -7.08 -14.61 4.68
CA ALA A 322 -7.79 -13.72 5.60
C ALA A 322 -9.05 -13.10 4.96
N TYR A 323 -8.98 -12.72 3.69
CA TYR A 323 -10.18 -12.24 2.99
C TYR A 323 -11.21 -13.34 2.73
N VAL A 324 -10.79 -14.57 2.42
CA VAL A 324 -11.69 -15.73 2.25
C VAL A 324 -12.50 -16.00 3.53
N GLU A 325 -11.87 -15.87 4.71
CA GLU A 325 -12.60 -15.96 5.99
C GLU A 325 -13.66 -14.86 6.13
N LEU A 326 -13.35 -13.63 5.73
CA LEU A 326 -14.32 -12.52 5.75
C LEU A 326 -15.45 -12.74 4.71
N TYR A 327 -15.15 -13.28 3.54
CA TYR A 327 -16.18 -13.62 2.55
C TYR A 327 -17.13 -14.69 3.09
N GLN A 328 -16.62 -15.72 3.75
CA GLN A 328 -17.44 -16.76 4.36
C GLN A 328 -18.36 -16.19 5.45
N ARG A 329 -17.87 -15.24 6.26
CA ARG A 329 -18.69 -14.54 7.27
C ARG A 329 -19.78 -13.69 6.61
N ALA A 330 -19.46 -12.94 5.56
CA ALA A 330 -20.45 -12.16 4.81
C ALA A 330 -21.51 -13.07 4.17
N LEU A 331 -21.11 -14.23 3.62
CA LEU A 331 -22.01 -15.26 3.08
C LEU A 331 -22.94 -15.86 4.16
N ALA A 332 -22.45 -16.00 5.39
CA ALA A 332 -23.24 -16.44 6.53
C ALA A 332 -24.19 -15.35 7.07
N GLY A 333 -24.21 -14.15 6.44
CA GLY A 333 -25.05 -13.03 6.84
C GLY A 333 -24.49 -12.19 7.98
N GLU A 334 -23.22 -12.42 8.39
CA GLU A 334 -22.56 -11.59 9.40
C GLU A 334 -22.31 -10.18 8.82
N ARG A 335 -22.51 -9.17 9.67
CA ARG A 335 -22.22 -7.76 9.36
C ARG A 335 -21.37 -7.16 10.48
N TRP A 336 -20.40 -6.34 10.10
CA TRP A 336 -19.49 -5.68 11.04
C TRP A 336 -19.23 -4.23 10.66
#